data_d6c208fd930b72322abd8cec37685fc6
#
_entry.id   d6c208fd930b72322abd8cec37685fc6
#
_cell.length_a   1.000
_cell.length_b   1.000
_cell.length_c   1.000
_cell.angle_alpha   90.00
_cell.angle_beta   90.00
_cell.angle_gamma   90.00
#
_symmetry.space_group_name_H-M   'P 1'
#
loop_
_entity.id
_entity.type
_entity.pdbx_description
1 polymer ?
#
loop_
_entity_poly.entity_id
_entity_poly.type
_entity_poly.pdbx_seq_one_letter_code
_entity_poly.pdbx_strand_id
1 'polypeptide(L)'
;LEKYLKNNINFSFYMICGGTNFGFTSGANYDGKHDIQPDITSYDYDAPINEAGWATPKYMALREVMKKYVNYHVPDVPAQIPVITLPEAKLKNSICLFDLKKSLKPVVNYTPLTFEQLGQGSGYVLYSKRFTEPVSGKMTVKGLRDYALIYVNGEKVGELDRMTKQYELNVNIPSN
;
A
#
# COMPACT_ATOMS: atom_id res chain seq x y z
N LEU A 1 11.65 20.41 -21.49
CA LEU A 1 10.48 20.91 -22.21
C LEU A 1 10.87 21.82 -23.36
N GLU A 2 11.58 22.94 -23.12
CA GLU A 2 11.89 23.93 -24.11
C GLU A 2 12.58 23.37 -25.38
N LYS A 3 13.50 22.40 -25.22
CA LYS A 3 14.14 21.69 -26.33
C LYS A 3 13.13 20.96 -27.22
N TYR A 4 12.11 20.33 -26.64
CA TYR A 4 11.06 19.64 -27.40
C TYR A 4 10.20 20.62 -28.19
N LEU A 5 9.78 21.71 -27.54
CA LEU A 5 8.97 22.74 -28.17
C LEU A 5 9.71 23.44 -29.33
N LYS A 6 10.98 23.80 -29.14
CA LYS A 6 11.84 24.40 -30.19
C LYS A 6 11.97 23.52 -31.43
N ASN A 7 11.99 22.22 -31.27
CA ASN A 7 12.18 21.26 -32.36
C ASN A 7 10.86 20.65 -32.85
N ASN A 8 9.71 21.17 -32.40
CA ASN A 8 8.37 20.66 -32.73
C ASN A 8 8.21 19.18 -32.47
N ILE A 9 8.76 18.69 -31.33
CA ILE A 9 8.71 17.32 -30.91
C ILE A 9 7.54 17.14 -29.94
N ASN A 10 6.68 16.14 -30.18
CA ASN A 10 5.61 15.78 -29.25
C ASN A 10 6.17 15.28 -27.96
N PHE A 11 5.49 15.57 -26.84
CA PHE A 11 5.89 15.13 -25.51
C PHE A 11 4.65 14.81 -24.67
N SER A 12 4.86 14.04 -23.61
CA SER A 12 3.88 13.80 -22.58
C SER A 12 4.56 13.91 -21.21
N PHE A 13 3.87 14.50 -20.25
CA PHE A 13 4.34 14.49 -18.87
C PHE A 13 3.85 13.25 -18.15
N TYR A 14 4.76 12.53 -17.56
CA TYR A 14 4.49 11.51 -16.57
C TYR A 14 5.30 11.82 -15.29
N MET A 15 4.68 12.41 -14.28
CA MET A 15 3.27 12.76 -14.07
C MET A 15 3.13 14.27 -13.94
N ILE A 16 1.94 14.79 -14.22
CA ILE A 16 1.58 16.18 -13.94
C ILE A 16 1.08 16.33 -12.50
N CYS A 17 0.43 15.31 -11.97
CA CYS A 17 -0.05 15.17 -10.59
C CYS A 17 0.05 13.69 -10.20
N GLY A 18 0.73 13.38 -9.11
CA GLY A 18 0.88 12.00 -8.64
C GLY A 18 -0.26 11.56 -7.72
N GLY A 19 -0.65 12.40 -6.78
CA GLY A 19 -1.70 12.12 -5.82
C GLY A 19 -1.25 11.30 -4.61
N THR A 20 -2.23 10.77 -3.88
CA THR A 20 -2.04 10.07 -2.60
C THR A 20 -2.64 8.67 -2.65
N ASN A 21 -1.89 7.69 -2.21
CA ASN A 21 -2.36 6.32 -1.99
C ASN A 21 -2.99 6.20 -0.60
N PHE A 22 -4.32 6.08 -0.54
CA PHE A 22 -5.03 6.02 0.73
C PHE A 22 -5.23 4.58 1.21
N GLY A 23 -5.11 4.37 2.53
CA GLY A 23 -5.39 3.11 3.19
C GLY A 23 -4.56 1.96 2.65
N PHE A 24 -5.21 0.90 2.16
CA PHE A 24 -4.59 -0.30 1.61
C PHE A 24 -4.67 -0.36 0.07
N THR A 25 -4.77 0.77 -0.62
CA THR A 25 -5.03 0.81 -2.07
C THR A 25 -3.78 0.85 -2.93
N SER A 26 -2.61 1.13 -2.35
CA SER A 26 -1.36 1.28 -3.11
C SER A 26 -0.78 -0.03 -3.64
N GLY A 27 -0.79 -1.08 -2.83
CA GLY A 27 -0.19 -2.36 -3.21
C GLY A 27 1.33 -2.37 -3.21
N ALA A 28 1.92 -3.14 -4.12
CA ALA A 28 3.37 -3.28 -4.27
C ALA A 28 3.76 -3.67 -5.69
N ASN A 29 4.94 -3.25 -6.12
CA ASN A 29 5.53 -3.62 -7.41
C ASN A 29 6.43 -4.86 -7.28
N TYR A 30 6.76 -5.44 -8.44
CA TYR A 30 7.68 -6.55 -8.59
C TYR A 30 8.51 -6.37 -9.86
N ASP A 31 9.84 -6.47 -9.77
CA ASP A 31 10.74 -6.25 -10.91
C ASP A 31 11.63 -7.46 -11.26
N GLY A 32 11.38 -8.63 -10.64
CA GLY A 32 12.17 -9.84 -10.82
C GLY A 32 13.45 -9.91 -9.99
N LYS A 33 13.93 -8.79 -9.45
CA LYS A 33 15.09 -8.73 -8.54
C LYS A 33 14.64 -8.59 -7.08
N HIS A 34 13.69 -7.70 -6.87
CA HIS A 34 13.09 -7.44 -5.57
C HIS A 34 11.76 -8.19 -5.50
N ASP A 35 11.60 -9.02 -4.51
CA ASP A 35 10.43 -9.87 -4.37
C ASP A 35 9.16 -9.06 -4.08
N ILE A 36 9.32 -7.89 -3.43
CA ILE A 36 8.26 -6.94 -3.16
C ILE A 36 8.83 -5.51 -3.04
N GLN A 37 8.13 -4.56 -3.63
CA GLN A 37 8.42 -3.13 -3.56
C GLN A 37 7.13 -2.42 -3.10
N PRO A 38 6.89 -2.28 -1.77
CA PRO A 38 5.68 -1.63 -1.28
C PRO A 38 5.59 -0.19 -1.74
N ASP A 39 4.42 0.22 -2.24
CA ASP A 39 4.15 1.60 -2.58
C ASP A 39 3.80 2.39 -1.33
N ILE A 40 4.38 3.58 -1.21
CA ILE A 40 4.16 4.48 -0.07
C ILE A 40 2.89 5.32 -0.25
N THR A 41 2.46 5.98 0.81
CA THR A 41 1.25 6.82 0.80
C THR A 41 1.35 7.98 -0.19
N SER A 42 2.47 8.72 -0.19
CA SER A 42 2.66 9.81 -1.14
C SER A 42 3.12 9.28 -2.50
N TYR A 43 2.41 9.67 -3.55
CA TYR A 43 2.78 9.43 -4.94
C TYR A 43 3.05 10.75 -5.66
N ASP A 44 3.54 11.75 -4.92
CA ASP A 44 3.77 13.11 -5.43
C ASP A 44 4.90 13.17 -6.47
N TYR A 45 6.04 12.53 -6.20
CA TYR A 45 7.21 12.54 -7.08
C TYR A 45 7.66 13.94 -7.52
N ASP A 46 7.42 14.95 -6.68
CA ASP A 46 7.70 16.35 -7.02
C ASP A 46 7.03 16.79 -8.33
N ALA A 47 5.78 16.35 -8.52
CA ALA A 47 4.98 16.67 -9.69
C ALA A 47 4.67 18.17 -9.80
N PRO A 48 4.39 18.70 -11.01
CA PRO A 48 3.99 20.09 -11.18
C PRO A 48 2.77 20.54 -10.38
N ILE A 49 1.83 19.63 -10.15
CA ILE A 49 0.68 19.84 -9.24
C ILE A 49 0.88 18.92 -8.02
N ASN A 50 0.92 19.50 -6.83
CA ASN A 50 1.11 18.74 -5.59
C ASN A 50 -0.15 17.97 -5.14
N GLU A 51 -0.02 17.18 -4.06
CA GLU A 51 -1.14 16.38 -3.52
C GLU A 51 -2.35 17.22 -3.06
N ALA A 52 -2.15 18.49 -2.71
CA ALA A 52 -3.25 19.41 -2.38
C ALA A 52 -3.93 20.01 -3.61
N GLY A 53 -3.48 19.66 -4.83
CA GLY A 53 -4.00 20.21 -6.08
C GLY A 53 -3.46 21.62 -6.40
N TRP A 54 -2.37 22.04 -5.76
CA TRP A 54 -1.78 23.37 -5.96
C TRP A 54 -0.69 23.35 -7.03
N ALA A 55 -0.68 24.37 -7.86
CA ALA A 55 0.42 24.63 -8.78
C ALA A 55 1.72 24.91 -8.00
N THR A 56 2.76 24.14 -8.29
CA THR A 56 4.09 24.29 -7.68
C THR A 56 4.95 25.29 -8.46
N PRO A 57 6.13 25.70 -7.94
CA PRO A 57 7.10 26.46 -8.73
C PRO A 57 7.48 25.76 -10.05
N LYS A 58 7.52 24.43 -10.08
CA LYS A 58 7.78 23.64 -11.29
C LYS A 58 6.67 23.84 -12.34
N TYR A 59 5.40 23.81 -11.90
CA TYR A 59 4.26 24.11 -12.77
C TYR A 59 4.39 25.51 -13.40
N MET A 60 4.70 26.51 -12.58
CA MET A 60 4.86 27.90 -13.04
C MET A 60 5.99 28.03 -14.05
N ALA A 61 7.14 27.39 -13.79
CA ALA A 61 8.26 27.39 -14.74
C ALA A 61 7.91 26.72 -16.08
N LEU A 62 7.22 25.58 -16.04
CA LEU A 62 6.74 24.90 -17.26
C LEU A 62 5.74 25.77 -18.03
N ARG A 63 4.82 26.41 -17.32
CA ARG A 63 3.82 27.32 -17.90
C ARG A 63 4.50 28.50 -18.64
N GLU A 64 5.49 29.15 -18.06
CA GLU A 64 6.20 30.25 -18.64
C GLU A 64 7.00 29.82 -19.90
N VAL A 65 7.54 28.60 -19.91
CA VAL A 65 8.15 28.06 -21.12
C VAL A 65 7.10 27.82 -22.20
N MET A 66 5.97 27.22 -21.87
CA MET A 66 4.91 26.94 -22.85
C MET A 66 4.38 28.22 -23.51
N LYS A 67 4.15 29.29 -22.75
CA LYS A 67 3.68 30.57 -23.25
C LYS A 67 4.53 31.13 -24.43
N LYS A 68 5.82 30.78 -24.49
CA LYS A 68 6.74 31.26 -25.55
C LYS A 68 6.54 30.54 -26.88
N TYR A 69 5.92 29.34 -26.86
CA TYR A 69 5.88 28.47 -28.04
C TYR A 69 4.48 28.13 -28.53
N VAL A 70 3.45 28.41 -27.72
CA VAL A 70 2.06 28.20 -28.15
C VAL A 70 1.46 29.48 -28.74
N ASN A 71 0.56 29.34 -29.70
CA ASN A 71 -0.12 30.44 -30.40
C ASN A 71 -1.55 30.69 -29.88
N TYR A 72 -1.91 30.15 -28.74
CA TYR A 72 -3.19 30.34 -28.07
C TYR A 72 -2.99 30.88 -26.67
N HIS A 73 -4.08 31.44 -26.11
CA HIS A 73 -4.06 31.92 -24.72
C HIS A 73 -3.90 30.78 -23.75
N VAL A 74 -2.85 30.81 -22.93
CA VAL A 74 -2.65 29.84 -21.83
C VAL A 74 -3.53 30.28 -20.67
N PRO A 75 -4.51 29.47 -20.23
CA PRO A 75 -5.43 29.82 -19.16
C PRO A 75 -4.74 30.25 -17.86
N ASP A 76 -5.40 31.07 -17.07
CA ASP A 76 -4.88 31.45 -15.76
C ASP A 76 -4.81 30.25 -14.81
N VAL A 77 -3.86 30.32 -13.87
CA VAL A 77 -3.74 29.30 -12.82
C VAL A 77 -4.91 29.48 -11.87
N PRO A 78 -5.70 28.44 -11.60
CA PRO A 78 -6.79 28.50 -10.64
C PRO A 78 -6.31 28.94 -9.26
N ALA A 79 -7.18 29.55 -8.48
CA ALA A 79 -6.92 29.83 -7.07
C ALA A 79 -6.63 28.50 -6.32
N GLN A 80 -5.74 28.56 -5.34
CA GLN A 80 -5.44 27.40 -4.51
C GLN A 80 -6.68 26.91 -3.78
N ILE A 81 -6.92 25.60 -3.86
CA ILE A 81 -7.97 24.95 -3.08
C ILE A 81 -7.62 25.09 -1.60
N PRO A 82 -8.54 25.56 -0.75
CA PRO A 82 -8.28 25.68 0.67
C PRO A 82 -8.08 24.31 1.31
N VAL A 83 -7.14 24.23 2.24
CA VAL A 83 -6.93 23.07 3.11
C VAL A 83 -7.47 23.36 4.49
N ILE A 84 -7.95 22.32 5.17
CA ILE A 84 -8.43 22.43 6.55
C ILE A 84 -7.32 22.08 7.52
N THR A 85 -7.30 22.77 8.67
CA THR A 85 -6.49 22.35 9.80
C THR A 85 -7.40 21.66 10.81
N LEU A 86 -7.12 20.39 11.07
CA LEU A 86 -7.85 19.64 12.10
C LEU A 86 -7.19 19.89 13.46
N PRO A 87 -7.98 20.11 14.52
CA PRO A 87 -7.44 20.19 15.87
C PRO A 87 -6.89 18.83 16.29
N GLU A 88 -6.01 18.84 17.29
CA GLU A 88 -5.52 17.61 17.90
C GLU A 88 -6.69 16.74 18.40
N ALA A 89 -6.76 15.51 17.93
CA ALA A 89 -7.77 14.54 18.32
C ALA A 89 -7.14 13.46 19.21
N LYS A 90 -7.70 13.26 20.42
CA LYS A 90 -7.30 12.16 21.30
C LYS A 90 -8.15 10.93 20.97
N LEU A 91 -7.49 9.86 20.57
CA LEU A 91 -8.15 8.55 20.39
C LEU A 91 -8.59 8.03 21.78
N LYS A 92 -9.90 7.80 21.93
CA LYS A 92 -10.48 7.39 23.22
C LYS A 92 -10.64 5.87 23.34
N ASN A 93 -10.75 5.18 22.20
CA ASN A 93 -11.04 3.76 22.16
C ASN A 93 -10.06 3.05 21.26
N SER A 94 -9.67 1.85 21.63
CA SER A 94 -8.88 0.92 20.82
C SER A 94 -9.48 -0.47 20.92
N ILE A 95 -9.31 -1.29 19.90
CA ILE A 95 -9.69 -2.69 19.90
C ILE A 95 -8.55 -3.53 19.32
N CYS A 96 -8.26 -4.66 19.94
CA CYS A 96 -7.33 -5.61 19.38
C CYS A 96 -7.99 -6.39 18.23
N LEU A 97 -7.26 -6.66 17.14
CA LEU A 97 -7.77 -7.45 16.02
C LEU A 97 -8.29 -8.83 16.45
N PHE A 98 -7.67 -9.46 17.46
CA PHE A 98 -8.12 -10.75 17.98
C PHE A 98 -9.47 -10.67 18.69
N ASP A 99 -9.82 -9.52 19.25
CA ASP A 99 -11.14 -9.35 19.89
C ASP A 99 -12.26 -9.28 18.84
N LEU A 100 -11.95 -8.81 17.63
CA LEU A 100 -12.90 -8.82 16.52
C LEU A 100 -13.29 -10.21 16.06
N LYS A 101 -12.46 -11.23 16.32
CA LYS A 101 -12.74 -12.63 15.96
C LYS A 101 -14.12 -13.09 16.44
N LYS A 102 -14.59 -12.62 17.60
CA LYS A 102 -15.87 -13.01 18.18
C LYS A 102 -17.07 -12.51 17.36
N SER A 103 -16.90 -11.44 16.58
CA SER A 103 -17.95 -10.85 15.74
C SER A 103 -17.91 -11.30 14.28
N LEU A 104 -16.89 -12.06 13.89
CA LEU A 104 -16.71 -12.53 12.52
C LEU A 104 -17.27 -13.95 12.34
N LYS A 105 -17.82 -14.22 11.16
CA LYS A 105 -18.22 -15.58 10.77
C LYS A 105 -17.03 -16.28 10.13
N PRO A 106 -16.56 -17.42 10.70
CA PRO A 106 -15.44 -18.15 10.12
C PRO A 106 -15.87 -18.86 8.82
N VAL A 107 -14.96 -18.85 7.85
CA VAL A 107 -15.04 -19.74 6.68
C VAL A 107 -14.26 -21.00 7.01
N VAL A 108 -14.91 -22.16 6.96
CA VAL A 108 -14.26 -23.45 7.24
C VAL A 108 -13.93 -24.12 5.91
N ASN A 109 -12.66 -24.46 5.70
CA ASN A 109 -12.20 -25.17 4.52
C ASN A 109 -11.08 -26.14 4.88
N TYR A 110 -10.84 -27.15 4.04
CA TYR A 110 -9.80 -28.14 4.26
C TYR A 110 -8.38 -27.55 4.10
N THR A 111 -8.23 -26.64 3.13
CA THR A 111 -6.97 -25.92 2.89
C THR A 111 -7.17 -24.41 3.15
N PRO A 112 -6.12 -23.67 3.51
CA PRO A 112 -6.20 -22.21 3.55
C PRO A 112 -6.66 -21.64 2.20
N LEU A 113 -7.63 -20.74 2.24
CA LEU A 113 -8.08 -20.00 1.06
C LEU A 113 -7.26 -18.74 0.88
N THR A 114 -7.04 -18.32 -0.37
CA THR A 114 -6.38 -17.03 -0.64
C THR A 114 -7.31 -15.86 -0.34
N PHE A 115 -6.77 -14.65 -0.31
CA PHE A 115 -7.55 -13.42 -0.13
C PHE A 115 -8.62 -13.28 -1.23
N GLU A 116 -8.26 -13.57 -2.48
CA GLU A 116 -9.16 -13.51 -3.62
C GLU A 116 -10.30 -14.54 -3.51
N GLN A 117 -10.00 -15.76 -3.07
CA GLN A 117 -11.01 -16.79 -2.83
C GLN A 117 -11.97 -16.44 -1.69
N LEU A 118 -11.52 -15.62 -0.74
CA LEU A 118 -12.35 -15.07 0.35
C LEU A 118 -13.10 -13.81 -0.06
N GLY A 119 -12.86 -13.27 -1.26
CA GLY A 119 -13.40 -11.97 -1.71
C GLY A 119 -12.83 -10.78 -0.92
N GLN A 120 -11.65 -10.94 -0.32
CA GLN A 120 -10.99 -9.93 0.49
C GLN A 120 -9.98 -9.15 -0.36
N GLY A 121 -10.30 -7.91 -0.72
CA GLY A 121 -9.43 -7.08 -1.57
C GLY A 121 -8.28 -6.41 -0.81
N SER A 122 -8.36 -6.30 0.52
CA SER A 122 -7.35 -5.59 1.34
C SER A 122 -7.49 -5.96 2.82
N GLY A 123 -6.52 -5.58 3.64
CA GLY A 123 -6.54 -5.76 5.08
C GLY A 123 -5.88 -7.04 5.56
N TYR A 124 -6.49 -7.72 6.54
CA TYR A 124 -5.92 -8.87 7.23
C TYR A 124 -6.83 -10.09 7.15
N VAL A 125 -6.23 -11.28 7.06
CA VAL A 125 -6.95 -12.56 7.19
C VAL A 125 -6.33 -13.34 8.34
N LEU A 126 -7.17 -13.83 9.26
CA LEU A 126 -6.75 -14.71 10.34
C LEU A 126 -7.02 -16.17 9.95
N TYR A 127 -5.97 -16.92 9.68
CA TYR A 127 -6.04 -18.37 9.53
C TYR A 127 -5.88 -19.05 10.90
N SER A 128 -6.71 -20.02 11.21
CA SER A 128 -6.60 -20.77 12.46
C SER A 128 -6.79 -22.27 12.25
N LYS A 129 -5.99 -23.05 12.93
CA LYS A 129 -6.07 -24.51 12.94
C LYS A 129 -5.96 -25.01 14.38
N ARG A 130 -6.82 -25.93 14.75
CA ARG A 130 -6.71 -26.67 16.03
C ARG A 130 -6.07 -28.02 15.77
N PHE A 131 -5.14 -28.38 16.62
CA PHE A 131 -4.50 -29.70 16.64
C PHE A 131 -4.96 -30.44 17.91
N THR A 132 -5.26 -31.73 17.77
CA THR A 132 -5.63 -32.62 18.88
C THR A 132 -4.42 -33.29 19.48
N GLU A 133 -3.37 -33.46 18.69
CA GLU A 133 -2.10 -34.03 19.10
C GLU A 133 -1.00 -32.99 19.05
N PRO A 134 0.06 -33.11 19.86
CA PRO A 134 1.20 -32.18 19.79
C PRO A 134 1.91 -32.30 18.44
N VAL A 135 2.30 -31.15 17.91
CA VAL A 135 2.99 -31.09 16.63
C VAL A 135 4.22 -30.21 16.79
N SER A 136 5.38 -30.75 16.42
CA SER A 136 6.64 -30.00 16.38
C SER A 136 7.30 -30.17 15.00
N GLY A 137 7.86 -29.11 14.46
CA GLY A 137 8.57 -29.18 13.20
C GLY A 137 8.62 -27.86 12.45
N LYS A 138 9.01 -27.94 11.21
CA LYS A 138 9.11 -26.80 10.31
C LYS A 138 7.75 -26.52 9.66
N MET A 139 7.22 -25.34 9.89
CA MET A 139 6.07 -24.79 9.20
C MET A 139 6.56 -23.99 7.98
N THR A 140 6.02 -24.26 6.80
CA THR A 140 6.30 -23.50 5.58
C THR A 140 5.01 -22.88 5.07
N VAL A 141 5.02 -21.59 4.76
CA VAL A 141 3.88 -20.89 4.15
C VAL A 141 4.21 -20.64 2.66
N LYS A 142 3.61 -21.45 1.80
CA LYS A 142 3.73 -21.28 0.36
C LYS A 142 2.79 -20.15 -0.11
N GLY A 143 3.33 -19.25 -0.94
CA GLY A 143 2.52 -18.14 -1.47
C GLY A 143 2.23 -17.05 -0.45
N LEU A 144 3.12 -16.83 0.53
CA LEU A 144 3.03 -15.70 1.46
C LEU A 144 2.94 -14.37 0.69
N ARG A 145 1.89 -13.58 0.97
CA ARG A 145 1.61 -12.26 0.40
C ARG A 145 1.02 -11.36 1.49
N ASP A 146 1.86 -10.59 2.22
CA ASP A 146 3.31 -10.47 2.08
C ASP A 146 4.00 -10.74 3.41
N TYR A 147 3.24 -10.64 4.53
CA TYR A 147 3.75 -10.72 5.90
C TYR A 147 2.80 -11.52 6.78
N ALA A 148 3.31 -12.39 7.61
CA ALA A 148 2.51 -13.18 8.53
C ALA A 148 3.07 -13.18 9.96
N LEU A 149 2.21 -12.97 10.93
CA LEU A 149 2.48 -13.18 12.35
C LEU A 149 1.97 -14.55 12.75
N ILE A 150 2.81 -15.34 13.40
CA ILE A 150 2.51 -16.71 13.80
C ILE A 150 2.29 -16.76 15.30
N TYR A 151 1.17 -17.34 15.69
CA TYR A 151 0.76 -17.49 17.09
C TYR A 151 0.47 -18.95 17.41
N VAL A 152 0.87 -19.39 18.60
CA VAL A 152 0.51 -20.67 19.17
C VAL A 152 -0.19 -20.42 20.51
N ASN A 153 -1.43 -20.88 20.65
CA ASN A 153 -2.25 -20.68 21.86
C ASN A 153 -2.33 -19.22 22.34
N GLY A 154 -2.32 -18.26 21.39
CA GLY A 154 -2.40 -16.83 21.68
C GLY A 154 -1.06 -16.12 21.86
N GLU A 155 0.05 -16.85 21.96
CA GLU A 155 1.39 -16.29 22.07
C GLU A 155 2.06 -16.17 20.70
N LYS A 156 2.67 -15.01 20.38
CA LYS A 156 3.45 -14.82 19.16
C LYS A 156 4.73 -15.65 19.24
N VAL A 157 4.89 -16.60 18.33
CA VAL A 157 6.08 -17.48 18.25
C VAL A 157 7.02 -17.08 17.11
N GLY A 158 6.58 -16.21 16.19
CA GLY A 158 7.44 -15.71 15.12
C GLY A 158 6.68 -14.94 14.06
N GLU A 159 7.39 -14.63 13.00
CA GLU A 159 6.88 -13.92 11.84
C GLU A 159 7.53 -14.46 10.57
N LEU A 160 6.86 -14.29 9.45
CA LEU A 160 7.34 -14.62 8.13
C LEU A 160 7.23 -13.37 7.27
N ASP A 161 8.26 -13.10 6.48
CA ASP A 161 8.38 -11.88 5.70
C ASP A 161 8.90 -12.18 4.29
N ARG A 162 8.10 -11.84 3.29
CA ARG A 162 8.46 -11.98 1.89
C ARG A 162 9.67 -11.12 1.49
N MET A 163 9.83 -9.93 2.08
CA MET A 163 10.96 -9.04 1.76
C MET A 163 12.31 -9.68 2.09
N THR A 164 12.36 -10.41 3.21
CA THR A 164 13.57 -11.13 3.66
C THR A 164 13.62 -12.58 3.17
N LYS A 165 12.62 -13.00 2.37
CA LYS A 165 12.46 -14.38 1.87
C LYS A 165 12.35 -15.42 3.00
N GLN A 166 11.83 -15.00 4.14
CA GLN A 166 11.57 -15.86 5.27
C GLN A 166 10.18 -16.49 5.15
N TYR A 167 10.11 -17.71 4.64
CA TYR A 167 8.88 -18.46 4.41
C TYR A 167 8.68 -19.62 5.36
N GLU A 168 9.63 -19.85 6.28
CA GLU A 168 9.69 -21.01 7.15
C GLU A 168 9.97 -20.62 8.60
N LEU A 169 9.35 -21.33 9.53
CA LEU A 169 9.55 -21.16 10.96
C LEU A 169 9.43 -22.53 11.66
N ASN A 170 10.31 -22.82 12.61
CA ASN A 170 10.13 -23.97 13.50
C ASN A 170 9.07 -23.64 14.54
N VAL A 171 8.06 -24.51 14.65
CA VAL A 171 6.96 -24.35 15.60
C VAL A 171 6.88 -25.57 16.50
N ASN A 172 6.46 -25.33 17.75
CA ASN A 172 6.13 -26.35 18.72
C ASN A 172 4.71 -26.08 19.23
N ILE A 173 3.78 -26.96 18.88
CA ILE A 173 2.37 -26.84 19.24
C ILE A 173 2.10 -27.95 20.29
N PRO A 174 1.90 -27.60 21.56
CA PRO A 174 1.59 -28.58 22.58
C PRO A 174 0.19 -29.18 22.36
N SER A 175 -0.08 -30.34 22.94
CA SER A 175 -1.44 -30.86 23.06
C SER A 175 -2.32 -29.88 23.85
N ASN A 176 -3.53 -29.70 23.43
CA ASN A 176 -4.56 -28.98 24.22
C ASN A 176 -5.17 -29.88 25.28
#